data_f7aed05b6cd4b5d81b09d25ef0ea43d0
#
_entry.id   f7aed05b6cd4b5d81b09d25ef0ea43d0
#
_cell.length_a   1.000
_cell.length_b   1.000
_cell.length_c   1.000
_cell.angle_alpha   90.00
_cell.angle_beta   90.00
_cell.angle_gamma   90.00
#
_symmetry.space_group_name_H-M   'P 1'
#
loop_
_entity.id
_entity.type
_entity.pdbx_description
1 polymer ?
#
loop_
_entity_poly.entity_id
_entity_poly.type
_entity_poly.pdbx_seq_one_letter_code
_entity_poly.pdbx_strand_id
1 'polypeptide(L)'
;GSSEEFELRAEKFGMVDTLENLVIDCSLNKKGALSSSRPYVGIIGNEIWSLYDIILDPVHSSVWVKRNDNEGSYSRSSVTHMAVIDRTDICEGWIINGLYKSGIAEQAGIEIGDIIIAINDRSVKEITWEEQRKGLGLNGKTEYTIKKRNGEIVTYVLYIRNPII
;
A
#
# COMPACT_ATOMS: atom_id res chain seq x y z
N GLY A 1 9.54 -12.63 -11.64
CA GLY A 1 10.20 -13.05 -10.41
C GLY A 1 9.35 -12.61 -9.24
N SER A 2 9.16 -13.46 -8.25
CA SER A 2 8.54 -13.07 -6.98
C SER A 2 9.56 -12.31 -6.16
N SER A 3 9.19 -11.14 -5.63
CA SER A 3 9.96 -10.45 -4.59
C SER A 3 9.32 -10.75 -3.23
N GLU A 4 10.12 -11.07 -2.24
CA GLU A 4 9.67 -11.11 -0.86
C GLU A 4 9.89 -9.73 -0.24
N GLU A 5 8.82 -9.15 0.24
CA GLU A 5 8.79 -7.88 0.95
C GLU A 5 8.06 -8.10 2.26
N PHE A 6 8.40 -7.32 3.28
CA PHE A 6 7.72 -7.37 4.56
C PHE A 6 7.57 -5.96 5.13
N GLU A 7 6.49 -5.74 5.86
CA GLU A 7 6.24 -4.49 6.56
C GLU A 7 6.69 -4.62 8.02
N LEU A 8 7.29 -3.57 8.51
CA LEU A 8 7.60 -3.38 9.92
C LEU A 8 6.84 -2.16 10.44
N ARG A 9 6.38 -2.23 11.67
CA ARG A 9 5.88 -1.06 12.38
C ARG A 9 6.95 -0.54 13.31
N ALA A 10 7.44 0.66 13.03
CA ALA A 10 8.33 1.37 13.92
C ALA A 10 7.50 2.17 14.94
N GLU A 11 7.73 1.94 16.23
CA GLU A 11 7.06 2.72 17.29
C GLU A 11 7.42 4.19 17.19
N LYS A 12 8.69 4.48 16.88
CA LYS A 12 9.20 5.84 16.75
C LYS A 12 10.19 5.95 15.60
N PHE A 13 10.05 7.01 14.83
CA PHE A 13 10.98 7.39 13.77
C PHE A 13 11.35 8.87 13.93
N GLY A 14 12.61 9.16 14.17
CA GLY A 14 13.10 10.52 14.39
C GLY A 14 13.64 11.15 13.12
N MET A 15 13.14 12.34 12.79
CA MET A 15 13.71 13.26 11.79
C MET A 15 13.96 14.61 12.44
N VAL A 16 13.14 15.61 12.13
CA VAL A 16 13.08 16.94 12.78
C VAL A 16 12.27 16.83 14.08
N ASP A 17 11.23 16.01 14.02
CA ASP A 17 10.40 15.60 15.15
C ASP A 17 10.31 14.08 15.18
N THR A 18 9.48 13.54 16.06
CA THR A 18 9.27 12.09 16.17
C THR A 18 7.94 11.73 15.52
N LEU A 19 7.97 10.83 14.53
CA LEU A 19 6.80 10.18 13.99
C LEU A 19 6.59 8.86 14.71
N GLU A 20 5.34 8.56 15.08
CA GLU A 20 4.98 7.35 15.81
C GLU A 20 4.16 6.39 14.92
N ASN A 21 4.28 5.09 15.19
CA ASN A 21 3.54 4.05 14.48
C ASN A 21 3.76 4.02 12.96
N LEU A 22 4.96 4.39 12.50
CA LEU A 22 5.31 4.38 11.10
C LEU A 22 5.34 2.95 10.53
N VAL A 23 4.66 2.73 9.43
CA VAL A 23 4.80 1.48 8.66
C VAL A 23 5.94 1.64 7.67
N ILE A 24 6.86 0.67 7.69
CA ILE A 24 8.07 0.65 6.85
C ILE A 24 8.04 -0.60 5.99
N ASP A 25 8.07 -0.42 4.67
CA ASP A 25 8.24 -1.51 3.71
C ASP A 25 9.71 -1.91 3.63
N CYS A 26 9.98 -3.19 3.84
CA CYS A 26 11.32 -3.74 3.78
C CYS A 26 11.46 -4.70 2.61
N SER A 27 12.46 -4.49 1.77
CA SER A 27 12.76 -5.34 0.63
C SER A 27 14.02 -6.18 0.88
N LEU A 28 13.92 -7.48 0.63
CA LEU A 28 15.05 -8.41 0.64
C LEU A 28 15.74 -8.49 -0.74
N ASN A 29 15.26 -7.75 -1.71
CA ASN A 29 15.81 -7.75 -3.06
C ASN A 29 17.25 -7.24 -3.08
N LYS A 30 18.12 -7.97 -3.77
CA LYS A 30 19.53 -7.58 -3.97
C LYS A 30 19.76 -6.69 -5.19
N LYS A 31 18.73 -6.48 -6.02
CA LYS A 31 18.79 -5.67 -7.25
C LYS A 31 17.64 -4.67 -7.28
N GLY A 32 17.84 -3.57 -8.00
CA GLY A 32 16.84 -2.50 -8.14
C GLY A 32 17.07 -1.31 -7.20
N ALA A 33 16.16 -0.34 -7.28
CA ALA A 33 16.27 0.91 -6.52
C ALA A 33 16.14 0.69 -5.01
N LEU A 34 15.30 -0.25 -4.58
CA LEU A 34 15.05 -0.61 -3.18
C LEU A 34 15.88 -1.81 -2.71
N SER A 35 17.06 -2.05 -3.34
CA SER A 35 17.86 -3.22 -3.00
C SER A 35 18.63 -3.03 -1.70
N SER A 36 18.72 -4.10 -0.90
CA SER A 36 19.53 -4.15 0.32
C SER A 36 21.04 -4.00 0.08
N SER A 37 21.49 -4.02 -1.20
CA SER A 37 22.90 -3.85 -1.58
C SER A 37 23.31 -2.40 -1.77
N ARG A 38 22.42 -1.44 -1.62
CA ARG A 38 22.71 -0.02 -1.81
C ARG A 38 23.36 0.58 -0.56
N PRO A 39 24.16 1.66 -0.71
CA PRO A 39 24.86 2.30 0.41
C PRO A 39 23.96 3.19 1.29
N TYR A 40 22.65 3.11 1.17
CA TYR A 40 21.68 3.84 1.99
C TYR A 40 20.82 2.87 2.81
N VAL A 41 20.36 3.33 3.95
CA VAL A 41 19.56 2.51 4.89
C VAL A 41 18.09 2.42 4.50
N GLY A 42 17.60 3.34 3.69
CA GLY A 42 16.20 3.40 3.25
C GLY A 42 15.89 4.56 2.34
N ILE A 43 14.64 4.64 1.94
CA ILE A 43 14.09 5.74 1.13
C ILE A 43 12.86 6.28 1.87
N ILE A 44 12.81 7.60 2.03
CA ILE A 44 11.67 8.29 2.61
C ILE A 44 10.76 8.75 1.48
N GLY A 45 9.54 8.22 1.45
CA GLY A 45 8.54 8.56 0.44
C GLY A 45 7.82 9.88 0.68
N ASN A 46 7.05 10.29 -0.31
CA ASN A 46 6.29 11.55 -0.27
C ASN A 46 5.26 11.64 0.85
N GLU A 47 4.77 10.54 1.36
CA GLU A 47 3.85 10.54 2.51
C GLU A 47 4.48 11.17 3.73
N ILE A 48 5.75 10.88 3.98
CA ILE A 48 6.51 11.50 5.06
C ILE A 48 6.89 12.94 4.68
N TRP A 49 7.41 13.15 3.46
CA TRP A 49 7.85 14.47 3.03
C TRP A 49 6.70 15.50 2.97
N SER A 50 5.46 15.06 2.70
CA SER A 50 4.29 15.95 2.70
C SER A 50 3.99 16.59 4.06
N LEU A 51 4.56 16.08 5.15
CA LEU A 51 4.41 16.63 6.49
C LEU A 51 5.34 17.80 6.76
N TYR A 52 6.20 18.14 5.81
CA TYR A 52 7.25 19.13 6.00
C TYR A 52 7.32 20.13 4.85
N ASP A 53 7.63 21.38 5.19
CA ASP A 53 8.14 22.36 4.25
C ASP A 53 9.64 22.13 4.10
N ILE A 54 10.11 22.01 2.87
CA ILE A 54 11.50 21.64 2.57
C ILE A 54 12.14 22.72 1.69
N ILE A 55 13.30 23.18 2.10
CA ILE A 55 14.16 24.07 1.30
C ILE A 55 15.46 23.32 1.02
N LEU A 56 15.77 23.14 -0.25
CA LEU A 56 17.02 22.54 -0.71
C LEU A 56 18.00 23.66 -1.06
N ASP A 57 19.17 23.67 -0.45
CA ASP A 57 20.27 24.56 -0.77
C ASP A 57 21.46 23.76 -1.29
N PRO A 58 21.54 23.52 -2.60
CA PRO A 58 22.60 22.71 -3.19
C PRO A 58 23.98 23.43 -3.16
N VAL A 59 23.97 24.74 -3.04
CA VAL A 59 25.22 25.52 -2.98
C VAL A 59 25.98 25.26 -1.68
N HIS A 60 25.23 25.19 -0.56
CA HIS A 60 25.80 24.92 0.76
C HIS A 60 25.61 23.46 1.21
N SER A 61 25.14 22.57 0.31
CA SER A 61 24.86 21.16 0.62
C SER A 61 23.96 20.99 1.85
N SER A 62 22.95 21.84 1.98
CA SER A 62 22.06 21.90 3.15
C SER A 62 20.63 21.65 2.77
N VAL A 63 19.90 21.03 3.70
CA VAL A 63 18.44 20.81 3.62
C VAL A 63 17.81 21.39 4.88
N TRP A 64 16.89 22.31 4.68
CA TRP A 64 16.11 22.90 5.77
C TRP A 64 14.73 22.26 5.78
N VAL A 65 14.32 21.78 6.93
CA VAL A 65 13.07 21.05 7.09
C VAL A 65 12.31 21.62 8.27
N LYS A 66 11.02 21.93 8.05
CA LYS A 66 10.11 22.42 9.10
C LYS A 66 8.80 21.66 9.00
N ARG A 67 8.27 21.17 10.13
CA ARG A 67 6.95 20.59 10.19
C ARG A 67 5.89 21.57 9.71
N ASN A 68 5.00 21.15 8.83
CA ASN A 68 3.82 21.91 8.40
C ASN A 68 2.56 21.39 9.10
N ASP A 69 1.40 21.99 8.77
CA ASP A 69 0.11 21.65 9.38
C ASP A 69 -0.62 20.47 8.69
N ASN A 70 0.04 19.75 7.77
CA ASN A 70 -0.56 18.61 7.12
C ASN A 70 -0.65 17.42 8.08
N GLU A 71 -1.84 16.87 8.19
CA GLU A 71 -2.07 15.59 8.85
C GLU A 71 -1.81 14.45 7.87
N GLY A 72 -0.62 13.88 7.90
CA GLY A 72 -0.25 12.76 7.05
C GLY A 72 -0.84 11.44 7.54
N SER A 73 -1.10 10.54 6.60
CA SER A 73 -1.57 9.17 6.88
C SER A 73 -0.48 8.12 6.63
N TYR A 74 0.71 8.36 7.14
CA TYR A 74 1.90 7.52 6.93
C TYR A 74 1.89 6.18 7.67
N SER A 75 0.85 5.88 8.44
CA SER A 75 0.76 4.66 9.25
C SER A 75 -0.16 3.59 8.68
N ARG A 76 -0.57 3.69 7.41
CA ARG A 76 -1.49 2.74 6.81
C ARG A 76 -0.77 1.54 6.22
N SER A 77 -0.93 0.37 6.85
CA SER A 77 -0.74 -0.90 6.16
C SER A 77 -1.94 -1.22 5.27
N SER A 78 -1.77 -2.11 4.29
CA SER A 78 -2.89 -2.58 3.50
C SER A 78 -3.91 -3.30 4.39
N VAL A 79 -5.06 -2.70 4.61
CA VAL A 79 -6.15 -3.30 5.42
C VAL A 79 -6.72 -4.56 4.78
N THR A 80 -6.54 -4.73 3.48
CA THR A 80 -7.03 -5.87 2.71
C THR A 80 -5.99 -6.98 2.59
N HIS A 81 -4.76 -6.72 2.97
CA HIS A 81 -3.62 -7.61 2.78
C HIS A 81 -3.42 -8.05 1.31
N MET A 82 -3.84 -7.18 0.39
CA MET A 82 -3.65 -7.34 -1.06
C MET A 82 -2.98 -6.10 -1.64
N ALA A 83 -2.03 -6.31 -2.54
CA ALA A 83 -1.54 -5.27 -3.45
C ALA A 83 -2.23 -5.45 -4.80
N VAL A 84 -2.74 -4.36 -5.36
CA VAL A 84 -3.49 -4.38 -6.63
C VAL A 84 -2.94 -3.35 -7.61
N ILE A 85 -3.01 -3.68 -8.89
CA ILE A 85 -2.72 -2.75 -9.98
C ILE A 85 -4.00 -2.56 -10.79
N ASP A 86 -4.42 -1.31 -10.98
CA ASP A 86 -5.52 -0.99 -11.87
C ASP A 86 -5.14 -1.33 -13.32
N ARG A 87 -5.94 -2.19 -13.94
CA ARG A 87 -5.86 -2.62 -15.33
C ARG A 87 -7.24 -2.66 -15.98
N THR A 88 -8.11 -1.77 -15.55
CA THR A 88 -9.48 -1.68 -16.08
C THR A 88 -9.52 -1.43 -17.60
N ASP A 89 -8.47 -0.83 -18.14
CA ASP A 89 -8.24 -0.60 -19.56
C ASP A 89 -7.92 -1.88 -20.37
N ILE A 90 -7.34 -2.91 -19.74
CA ILE A 90 -6.85 -4.12 -20.40
C ILE A 90 -7.68 -5.34 -20.04
N CYS A 91 -7.96 -5.56 -18.76
CA CYS A 91 -8.59 -6.80 -18.28
C CYS A 91 -9.89 -6.60 -17.49
N GLU A 92 -10.46 -5.40 -17.58
CA GLU A 92 -11.75 -5.02 -16.98
C GLU A 92 -11.75 -4.95 -15.44
N GLY A 93 -10.57 -4.96 -14.80
CA GLY A 93 -10.51 -4.95 -13.35
C GLY A 93 -9.13 -4.61 -12.80
N TRP A 94 -8.99 -4.80 -11.49
CA TRP A 94 -7.73 -4.62 -10.77
C TRP A 94 -7.03 -5.96 -10.58
N ILE A 95 -5.83 -6.12 -11.13
CA ILE A 95 -5.04 -7.35 -10.97
C ILE A 95 -4.42 -7.37 -9.57
N ILE A 96 -4.61 -8.47 -8.86
CA ILE A 96 -3.91 -8.76 -7.61
C ILE A 96 -2.48 -9.15 -7.96
N ASN A 97 -1.51 -8.31 -7.61
CA ASN A 97 -0.09 -8.51 -7.91
C ASN A 97 0.75 -8.85 -6.67
N GLY A 98 0.16 -8.77 -5.48
CA GLY A 98 0.80 -9.17 -4.23
C GLY A 98 -0.21 -9.57 -3.17
N LEU A 99 0.18 -10.49 -2.30
CA LEU A 99 -0.58 -10.95 -1.15
C LEU A 99 0.35 -11.02 0.07
N TYR A 100 -0.15 -10.61 1.20
CA TYR A 100 0.53 -10.80 2.47
C TYR A 100 0.39 -12.25 2.90
N LYS A 101 1.51 -12.87 3.23
CA LYS A 101 1.55 -14.24 3.74
C LYS A 101 0.70 -14.35 5.01
N SER A 102 -0.19 -15.34 5.03
CA SER A 102 -1.19 -15.53 6.09
C SER A 102 -2.15 -14.36 6.28
N GLY A 103 -2.24 -13.45 5.30
CA GLY A 103 -3.22 -12.36 5.28
C GLY A 103 -4.65 -12.85 5.03
N ILE A 104 -5.63 -12.00 5.33
CA ILE A 104 -7.06 -12.36 5.21
C ILE A 104 -7.45 -12.77 3.78
N ALA A 105 -6.83 -12.16 2.77
CA ALA A 105 -7.10 -12.48 1.36
C ALA A 105 -6.54 -13.86 0.99
N GLU A 106 -5.29 -14.15 1.36
CA GLU A 106 -4.67 -15.46 1.11
C GLU A 106 -5.44 -16.58 1.83
N GLN A 107 -5.82 -16.37 3.10
CA GLN A 107 -6.62 -17.32 3.86
C GLN A 107 -8.01 -17.59 3.25
N ALA A 108 -8.58 -16.60 2.57
CA ALA A 108 -9.83 -16.76 1.84
C ALA A 108 -9.69 -17.53 0.51
N GLY A 109 -8.47 -17.82 0.05
CA GLY A 109 -8.20 -18.50 -1.20
C GLY A 109 -8.09 -17.58 -2.43
N ILE A 110 -7.88 -16.30 -2.20
CA ILE A 110 -7.54 -15.34 -3.25
C ILE A 110 -6.08 -15.57 -3.66
N GLU A 111 -5.76 -15.44 -4.94
CA GLU A 111 -4.45 -15.73 -5.49
C GLU A 111 -3.88 -14.56 -6.30
N ILE A 112 -2.55 -14.47 -6.36
CA ILE A 112 -1.88 -13.49 -7.23
C ILE A 112 -2.25 -13.78 -8.69
N GLY A 113 -2.64 -12.73 -9.41
CA GLY A 113 -3.11 -12.78 -10.79
C GLY A 113 -4.62 -12.94 -10.93
N ASP A 114 -5.36 -13.08 -9.84
CA ASP A 114 -6.81 -12.90 -9.83
C ASP A 114 -7.16 -11.44 -10.13
N ILE A 115 -8.36 -11.19 -10.65
CA ILE A 115 -8.81 -9.86 -11.06
C ILE A 115 -10.05 -9.45 -10.26
N ILE A 116 -9.94 -8.39 -9.48
CA ILE A 116 -11.10 -7.79 -8.80
C ILE A 116 -11.93 -7.02 -9.84
N ILE A 117 -13.19 -7.37 -9.99
CA ILE A 117 -14.12 -6.71 -10.93
C ILE A 117 -15.18 -5.87 -10.23
N ALA A 118 -15.51 -6.18 -8.98
CA ALA A 118 -16.40 -5.36 -8.15
C ALA A 118 -16.05 -5.46 -6.66
N ILE A 119 -16.43 -4.43 -5.90
CA ILE A 119 -16.31 -4.36 -4.44
C ILE A 119 -17.64 -3.86 -3.89
N ASN A 120 -18.28 -4.61 -2.98
CA ASN A 120 -19.62 -4.33 -2.44
C ASN A 120 -20.63 -3.99 -3.55
N ASP A 121 -20.71 -4.85 -4.57
CA ASP A 121 -21.58 -4.71 -5.75
C ASP A 121 -21.27 -3.49 -6.67
N ARG A 122 -20.30 -2.67 -6.32
CA ARG A 122 -19.83 -1.56 -7.15
C ARG A 122 -18.70 -2.01 -8.08
N SER A 123 -18.87 -1.82 -9.38
CA SER A 123 -17.81 -2.12 -10.35
C SER A 123 -16.55 -1.31 -10.06
N VAL A 124 -15.38 -1.95 -10.13
CA VAL A 124 -14.09 -1.22 -9.95
C VAL A 124 -13.83 -0.18 -11.04
N LYS A 125 -14.51 -0.28 -12.18
CA LYS A 125 -14.48 0.75 -13.25
C LYS A 125 -15.10 2.09 -12.83
N GLU A 126 -15.96 2.08 -11.83
CA GLU A 126 -16.64 3.26 -11.29
C GLU A 126 -15.90 3.89 -10.11
N ILE A 127 -14.83 3.25 -9.67
CA ILE A 127 -14.02 3.71 -8.53
C ILE A 127 -12.91 4.62 -9.07
N THR A 128 -12.91 5.85 -8.59
CA THR A 128 -11.89 6.83 -8.98
C THR A 128 -10.55 6.54 -8.32
N TRP A 129 -9.46 7.02 -8.92
CA TRP A 129 -8.11 6.96 -8.33
C TRP A 129 -8.05 7.59 -6.94
N GLU A 130 -8.78 8.68 -6.72
CA GLU A 130 -8.82 9.32 -5.39
C GLU A 130 -9.48 8.45 -4.34
N GLU A 131 -10.58 7.77 -4.69
CA GLU A 131 -11.27 6.84 -3.79
C GLU A 131 -10.36 5.65 -3.47
N GLN A 132 -9.71 5.09 -4.48
CA GLN A 132 -8.75 3.98 -4.31
C GLN A 132 -7.62 4.39 -3.36
N ARG A 133 -7.03 5.55 -3.58
CA ARG A 133 -5.94 6.08 -2.75
C ARG A 133 -6.36 6.36 -1.30
N LYS A 134 -7.61 6.79 -1.09
CA LYS A 134 -8.19 6.99 0.26
C LYS A 134 -8.56 5.68 0.95
N GLY A 135 -8.38 4.52 0.27
CA GLY A 135 -8.64 3.20 0.84
C GLY A 135 -10.10 2.80 0.84
N LEU A 136 -10.95 3.44 0.01
CA LEU A 136 -12.38 3.12 -0.19
C LEU A 136 -13.23 3.15 1.10
N GLY A 137 -12.69 3.58 2.24
CA GLY A 137 -13.38 3.57 3.53
C GLY A 137 -13.82 2.16 3.98
N LEU A 138 -13.15 1.11 3.48
CA LEU A 138 -13.52 -0.27 3.76
C LEU A 138 -13.35 -0.58 5.24
N ASN A 139 -14.42 -1.05 5.86
CA ASN A 139 -14.44 -1.50 7.24
C ASN A 139 -15.53 -2.54 7.44
N GLY A 140 -15.27 -3.57 8.25
CA GLY A 140 -16.21 -4.64 8.49
C GLY A 140 -16.32 -5.62 7.33
N LYS A 141 -17.53 -6.13 7.10
CA LYS A 141 -17.82 -7.08 6.01
C LYS A 141 -17.68 -6.37 4.67
N THR A 142 -16.78 -6.88 3.82
CA THR A 142 -16.57 -6.38 2.46
C THR A 142 -16.60 -7.54 1.49
N GLU A 143 -17.36 -7.39 0.41
CA GLU A 143 -17.51 -8.41 -0.63
C GLU A 143 -16.67 -8.05 -1.84
N TYR A 144 -15.84 -8.99 -2.30
CA TYR A 144 -15.02 -8.86 -3.49
C TYR A 144 -15.50 -9.83 -4.55
N THR A 145 -15.97 -9.33 -5.69
CA THR A 145 -16.24 -10.16 -6.87
C THR A 145 -14.95 -10.26 -7.68
N ILE A 146 -14.46 -11.48 -7.82
CA ILE A 146 -13.14 -11.77 -8.39
C ILE A 146 -13.30 -12.74 -9.56
N LYS A 147 -12.65 -12.39 -10.69
CA LYS A 147 -12.47 -13.28 -11.82
C LYS A 147 -11.15 -14.03 -11.64
N LYS A 148 -11.25 -15.33 -11.47
CA LYS A 148 -10.09 -16.23 -11.36
C LYS A 148 -9.37 -16.38 -12.70
N ARG A 149 -8.13 -16.86 -12.67
CA ARG A 149 -7.34 -17.12 -13.89
C ARG A 149 -7.99 -18.11 -14.86
N ASN A 150 -8.80 -19.05 -14.37
CA ASN A 150 -9.57 -19.99 -15.19
C ASN A 150 -10.83 -19.39 -15.81
N GLY A 151 -11.12 -18.09 -15.54
CA GLY A 151 -12.31 -17.38 -16.00
C GLY A 151 -13.52 -17.47 -15.09
N GLU A 152 -13.47 -18.27 -14.04
CA GLU A 152 -14.56 -18.39 -13.06
C GLU A 152 -14.72 -17.08 -12.27
N ILE A 153 -15.95 -16.70 -11.99
CA ILE A 153 -16.27 -15.53 -11.15
C ILE A 153 -16.72 -16.02 -9.78
N VAL A 154 -16.02 -15.58 -8.75
CA VAL A 154 -16.26 -15.99 -7.36
C VAL A 154 -16.38 -14.73 -6.49
N THR A 155 -17.32 -14.75 -5.55
CA THR A 155 -17.44 -13.69 -4.53
C THR A 155 -16.80 -14.14 -3.23
N TYR A 156 -15.84 -13.34 -2.75
CA TYR A 156 -15.18 -13.53 -1.48
C TYR A 156 -15.67 -12.50 -0.46
N VAL A 157 -15.90 -12.94 0.75
CA VAL A 157 -16.29 -12.07 1.86
C VAL A 157 -15.10 -11.95 2.80
N LEU A 158 -14.56 -10.74 2.90
CA LEU A 158 -13.47 -10.43 3.82
C LEU A 158 -14.00 -9.54 4.96
N TYR A 159 -13.54 -9.81 6.18
CA TYR A 159 -13.81 -8.97 7.33
C TYR A 159 -12.62 -8.05 7.57
N ILE A 160 -12.73 -6.84 7.03
CA ILE A 160 -11.69 -5.83 7.14
C ILE A 160 -11.79 -5.17 8.51
N ARG A 161 -10.71 -5.22 9.26
CA ARG A 161 -10.56 -4.41 10.48
C ARG A 161 -9.58 -3.30 10.17
N ASN A 162 -9.98 -2.06 10.41
CA ASN A 162 -8.99 -0.98 10.40
C ASN A 162 -7.86 -1.38 11.34
N PRO A 163 -6.60 -1.33 10.90
CA PRO A 163 -5.50 -1.50 11.83
C PRO A 163 -5.71 -0.48 12.93
N ILE A 164 -5.73 -0.96 14.15
CA ILE A 164 -5.93 -0.14 15.34
C ILE A 164 -4.94 1.02 15.27
N ILE A 165 -5.48 2.21 15.28
CA ILE A 165 -4.77 3.47 15.43
C ILE A 165 -3.99 3.43 16.75
#